data_8cf9a5298c80b997d9ccef80e5112058
#
_entry.id   8cf9a5298c80b997d9ccef80e5112058
#
_cell.length_a   1.000
_cell.length_b   1.000
_cell.length_c   1.000
_cell.angle_alpha   90.00
_cell.angle_beta   90.00
_cell.angle_gamma   90.00
#
_symmetry.space_group_name_H-M   'P 1'
#
loop_
_entity.id
_entity.type
_entity.pdbx_description
1 polymer ?
#
loop_
_entity_poly.entity_id
_entity_poly.type
_entity_poly.pdbx_seq_one_letter_code
_entity_poly.pdbx_strand_id
1 'polypeptide(L)'
;MCCGNSILQKGLPFFYLHKIFYTLKEFETKFTETVRKPSQGFELEAYMHGPYLEADSEHILFFIETRSVNEARSQSLKDYMTSYVGKTITVTTEVAKNANDLGLAVDCDELVSSLLLVIPFQILSYKIAKSKGIDLSQRIFDDFDHVLKSKV
;
A
#
# COMPACT_ATOMS: atom_id res chain seq x y z
N MET A 1 -17.00 -14.63 17.33
CA MET A 1 -17.69 -14.33 16.06
C MET A 1 -16.72 -13.58 15.17
N CYS A 2 -16.23 -14.26 14.13
CA CYS A 2 -15.09 -13.81 13.33
C CYS A 2 -15.59 -13.07 12.09
N CYS A 3 -15.68 -11.75 12.14
CA CYS A 3 -15.93 -10.89 10.98
C CYS A 3 -14.74 -9.98 10.70
N GLY A 4 -13.54 -10.55 10.54
CA GLY A 4 -12.34 -9.74 10.37
C GLY A 4 -11.41 -10.13 9.20
N ASN A 5 -11.71 -11.19 8.46
CA ASN A 5 -10.70 -11.79 7.58
C ASN A 5 -10.96 -11.71 6.07
N SER A 6 -12.10 -11.21 5.60
CA SER A 6 -12.42 -11.26 4.16
C SER A 6 -11.69 -10.19 3.33
N ILE A 7 -11.53 -9.00 3.86
CA ILE A 7 -10.95 -7.85 3.14
C ILE A 7 -9.48 -8.09 2.75
N LEU A 8 -8.72 -8.82 3.56
CA LEU A 8 -7.30 -9.12 3.29
C LEU A 8 -7.09 -10.33 2.37
N GLN A 9 -8.14 -10.94 1.86
CA GLN A 9 -8.00 -12.14 1.02
C GLN A 9 -7.76 -11.84 -0.45
N LYS A 10 -8.26 -10.71 -0.97
CA LYS A 10 -8.18 -10.38 -2.40
C LYS A 10 -6.99 -9.51 -2.83
N GLY A 11 -6.35 -8.84 -1.91
CA GLY A 11 -5.21 -7.98 -2.24
C GLY A 11 -5.43 -6.51 -1.88
N LEU A 12 -4.39 -5.72 -1.99
CA LEU A 12 -4.38 -4.30 -1.64
C LEU A 12 -3.80 -3.50 -2.81
N PRO A 13 -4.61 -2.82 -3.64
CA PRO A 13 -4.09 -1.85 -4.61
C PRO A 13 -3.71 -0.53 -3.94
N PHE A 14 -2.65 0.10 -4.45
CA PHE A 14 -2.07 1.32 -3.92
C PHE A 14 -1.87 2.36 -5.01
N PHE A 15 -2.01 3.63 -4.64
CA PHE A 15 -1.83 4.76 -5.56
C PHE A 15 -0.80 5.73 -5.04
N TYR A 16 -0.05 6.32 -5.96
CA TYR A 16 0.96 7.32 -5.62
C TYR A 16 0.98 8.47 -6.63
N LEU A 17 1.56 9.57 -6.20
CA LEU A 17 1.96 10.69 -7.04
C LEU A 17 3.39 10.47 -7.54
N HIS A 18 3.68 10.85 -8.76
CA HIS A 18 4.84 10.52 -9.61
C HIS A 18 6.22 10.34 -8.94
N LYS A 19 6.52 11.03 -7.84
CA LYS A 19 7.85 11.01 -7.20
C LYS A 19 8.01 9.96 -6.09
N ILE A 20 6.94 9.31 -5.63
CA ILE A 20 6.98 8.29 -4.56
C ILE A 20 6.89 6.85 -5.10
N PHE A 21 7.24 6.66 -6.37
CA PHE A 21 7.19 5.34 -7.04
C PHE A 21 7.93 4.25 -6.27
N TYR A 22 9.10 4.56 -5.74
CA TYR A 22 9.91 3.59 -5.01
C TYR A 22 9.26 3.16 -3.69
N THR A 23 8.64 4.08 -2.95
CA THR A 23 7.86 3.74 -1.73
C THR A 23 6.76 2.75 -2.04
N LEU A 24 6.04 2.99 -3.12
CA LEU A 24 4.96 2.13 -3.56
C LEU A 24 5.45 0.73 -3.95
N LYS A 25 6.51 0.65 -4.77
CA LYS A 25 7.08 -0.63 -5.22
C LYS A 25 7.72 -1.39 -4.07
N GLU A 26 8.37 -0.71 -3.15
CA GLU A 26 8.88 -1.32 -1.93
C GLU A 26 7.74 -1.90 -1.09
N PHE A 27 6.63 -1.17 -0.92
CA PHE A 27 5.50 -1.69 -0.19
C PHE A 27 4.82 -2.88 -0.90
N GLU A 28 4.58 -2.80 -2.21
CA GLU A 28 4.04 -3.90 -3.01
C GLU A 28 4.87 -5.17 -2.79
N THR A 29 6.19 -5.05 -2.89
CA THR A 29 7.11 -6.16 -2.67
C THR A 29 7.03 -6.67 -1.23
N LYS A 30 7.18 -5.79 -0.24
CA LYS A 30 7.16 -6.16 1.18
C LYS A 30 5.84 -6.78 1.60
N PHE A 31 4.72 -6.28 1.11
CA PHE A 31 3.42 -6.86 1.41
C PHE A 31 3.31 -8.28 0.83
N THR A 32 3.70 -8.47 -0.43
CA THR A 32 3.69 -9.78 -1.07
C THR A 32 4.61 -10.77 -0.36
N GLU A 33 5.81 -10.35 -0.01
CA GLU A 33 6.80 -11.20 0.68
C GLU A 33 6.36 -11.59 2.10
N THR A 34 5.79 -10.66 2.86
CA THR A 34 5.50 -10.86 4.28
C THR A 34 4.08 -11.37 4.52
N VAL A 35 3.08 -10.77 3.88
CA VAL A 35 1.66 -11.12 4.04
C VAL A 35 1.26 -12.27 3.13
N ARG A 36 2.05 -12.50 2.08
CA ARG A 36 1.85 -13.57 1.07
C ARG A 36 0.49 -13.45 0.39
N LYS A 37 0.13 -12.20 0.05
CA LYS A 37 -1.10 -11.84 -0.67
C LYS A 37 -0.77 -10.84 -1.77
N PRO A 38 -1.53 -10.84 -2.87
CA PRO A 38 -1.35 -9.86 -3.92
C PRO A 38 -1.49 -8.44 -3.39
N SER A 39 -0.65 -7.55 -3.90
CA SER A 39 -0.78 -6.11 -3.79
C SER A 39 -0.30 -5.48 -5.09
N GLN A 40 -0.87 -4.37 -5.45
CA GLN A 40 -0.55 -3.70 -6.71
C GLN A 40 -0.43 -2.20 -6.47
N GLY A 41 0.60 -1.63 -7.03
CA GLY A 41 0.85 -0.21 -6.94
C GLY A 41 0.75 0.47 -8.28
N PHE A 42 -0.04 1.54 -8.35
CA PHE A 42 -0.33 2.28 -9.56
C PHE A 42 0.02 3.75 -9.42
N GLU A 43 0.48 4.35 -10.47
CA GLU A 43 0.48 5.79 -10.63
C GLU A 43 -0.98 6.27 -10.78
N LEU A 44 -1.27 7.51 -10.29
CA LEU A 44 -2.63 8.04 -10.18
C LEU A 44 -3.40 8.00 -11.51
N GLU A 45 -2.79 8.52 -12.58
CA GLU A 45 -3.42 8.53 -13.90
C GLU A 45 -3.52 7.12 -14.48
N ALA A 46 -2.46 6.31 -14.32
CA ALA A 46 -2.45 4.92 -14.81
C ALA A 46 -3.59 4.10 -14.20
N TYR A 47 -3.90 4.31 -12.92
CA TYR A 47 -5.03 3.65 -12.28
C TYR A 47 -6.37 4.01 -12.94
N MET A 48 -6.56 5.27 -13.29
CA MET A 48 -7.79 5.76 -13.92
C MET A 48 -7.96 5.29 -15.37
N HIS A 49 -6.94 4.69 -15.98
CA HIS A 49 -6.97 4.18 -17.35
C HIS A 49 -7.25 2.67 -17.46
N GLY A 50 -7.81 2.04 -16.43
CA GLY A 50 -8.22 0.62 -16.52
C GLY A 50 -8.28 -0.09 -15.17
N PRO A 51 -7.19 -0.08 -14.35
CA PRO A 51 -7.16 -0.84 -13.10
C PRO A 51 -8.29 -0.55 -12.12
N TYR A 52 -8.88 0.64 -12.14
CA TYR A 52 -10.02 0.98 -11.27
C TYR A 52 -11.24 0.07 -11.51
N LEU A 53 -11.34 -0.58 -12.68
CA LEU A 53 -12.44 -1.51 -13.01
C LEU A 53 -12.39 -2.81 -12.21
N GLU A 54 -11.23 -3.16 -11.63
CA GLU A 54 -11.09 -4.32 -10.74
C GLU A 54 -11.58 -4.05 -9.32
N ALA A 55 -11.79 -2.78 -8.97
CA ALA A 55 -12.10 -2.38 -7.61
C ALA A 55 -13.50 -2.84 -7.18
N ASP A 56 -13.57 -3.43 -5.98
CA ASP A 56 -14.82 -3.85 -5.35
C ASP A 56 -14.82 -3.57 -3.84
N SER A 57 -15.92 -3.90 -3.17
CA SER A 57 -16.10 -3.66 -1.74
C SER A 57 -15.14 -4.44 -0.82
N GLU A 58 -14.34 -5.36 -1.34
CA GLU A 58 -13.34 -6.10 -0.57
C GLU A 58 -11.93 -5.47 -0.69
N HIS A 59 -11.76 -4.48 -1.54
CA HIS A 59 -10.49 -3.76 -1.71
C HIS A 59 -10.30 -2.66 -0.66
N ILE A 60 -9.07 -2.47 -0.26
CA ILE A 60 -8.62 -1.30 0.52
C ILE A 60 -7.66 -0.50 -0.35
N LEU A 61 -8.02 0.75 -0.64
CA LEU A 61 -7.19 1.65 -1.43
C LEU A 61 -6.36 2.55 -0.51
N PHE A 62 -5.05 2.54 -0.71
CA PHE A 62 -4.14 3.47 -0.05
C PHE A 62 -3.73 4.58 -1.01
N PHE A 63 -3.93 5.81 -0.60
CA PHE A 63 -3.47 7.01 -1.28
C PHE A 63 -2.22 7.51 -0.57
N ILE A 64 -1.07 7.45 -1.26
CA ILE A 64 0.20 7.93 -0.72
C ILE A 64 0.40 9.35 -1.23
N GLU A 65 0.35 10.32 -0.35
CA GLU A 65 0.31 11.74 -0.71
C GLU A 65 1.45 12.53 -0.07
N THR A 66 1.99 13.45 -0.85
CA THR A 66 2.88 14.52 -0.39
C THR A 66 2.30 15.84 -0.88
N ARG A 67 2.85 16.97 -0.43
CA ARG A 67 2.51 18.29 -1.01
C ARG A 67 2.86 18.30 -2.49
N SER A 68 1.87 18.24 -3.36
CA SER A 68 2.08 18.21 -4.80
C SER A 68 0.94 18.91 -5.56
N VAL A 69 1.20 19.24 -6.82
CA VAL A 69 0.22 19.82 -7.75
C VAL A 69 -0.97 18.89 -8.02
N ASN A 70 -0.83 17.60 -7.75
CA ASN A 70 -1.85 16.59 -8.02
C ASN A 70 -2.71 16.24 -6.79
N GLU A 71 -2.53 16.93 -5.65
CA GLU A 71 -3.27 16.66 -4.41
C GLU A 71 -4.79 16.70 -4.64
N ALA A 72 -5.28 17.75 -5.32
CA ALA A 72 -6.72 17.91 -5.59
C ALA A 72 -7.27 16.75 -6.45
N ARG A 73 -6.48 16.24 -7.40
CA ARG A 73 -6.89 15.14 -8.27
C ARG A 73 -6.91 13.80 -7.53
N SER A 74 -5.92 13.58 -6.67
CA SER A 74 -5.88 12.42 -5.77
C SER A 74 -7.09 12.40 -4.85
N GLN A 75 -7.41 13.55 -4.24
CA GLN A 75 -8.57 13.68 -3.37
C GLN A 75 -9.88 13.41 -4.13
N SER A 76 -10.03 13.92 -5.35
CA SER A 76 -11.22 13.68 -6.19
C SER A 76 -11.39 12.18 -6.49
N LEU A 77 -10.29 11.47 -6.81
CA LEU A 77 -10.32 10.02 -7.03
C LEU A 77 -10.68 9.28 -5.74
N LYS A 78 -10.09 9.66 -4.60
CA LYS A 78 -10.38 9.08 -3.29
C LYS A 78 -11.86 9.21 -2.95
N ASP A 79 -12.43 10.42 -3.10
CA ASP A 79 -13.84 10.71 -2.80
C ASP A 79 -14.77 9.87 -3.67
N TYR A 80 -14.46 9.75 -4.97
CA TYR A 80 -15.22 8.91 -5.88
C TYR A 80 -15.15 7.44 -5.48
N MET A 81 -13.94 6.89 -5.28
CA MET A 81 -13.74 5.46 -5.02
C MET A 81 -14.26 5.03 -3.64
N THR A 82 -14.37 5.93 -2.68
CA THR A 82 -14.84 5.63 -1.32
C THR A 82 -16.23 4.95 -1.29
N SER A 83 -17.06 5.22 -2.31
CA SER A 83 -18.40 4.61 -2.43
C SER A 83 -18.39 3.19 -3.02
N TYR A 84 -17.28 2.77 -3.61
CA TYR A 84 -17.20 1.49 -4.37
C TYR A 84 -16.28 0.46 -3.72
N VAL A 85 -15.39 0.89 -2.83
CA VAL A 85 -14.42 0.00 -2.20
C VAL A 85 -14.69 -0.16 -0.71
N GLY A 86 -14.10 -1.17 -0.10
CA GLY A 86 -14.27 -1.44 1.33
C GLY A 86 -13.70 -0.34 2.22
N LYS A 87 -12.58 0.27 1.84
CA LYS A 87 -11.96 1.35 2.58
C LYS A 87 -10.97 2.16 1.73
N THR A 88 -10.93 3.47 1.95
CA THR A 88 -9.88 4.35 1.46
C THR A 88 -9.08 4.92 2.62
N ILE A 89 -7.75 4.98 2.49
CA ILE A 89 -6.82 5.45 3.52
C ILE A 89 -5.78 6.34 2.85
N THR A 90 -5.58 7.55 3.37
CA THR A 90 -4.44 8.39 2.95
C THR A 90 -3.26 8.16 3.91
N VAL A 91 -2.07 8.02 3.35
CA VAL A 91 -0.79 8.03 4.08
C VAL A 91 0.01 9.23 3.56
N THR A 92 0.33 10.15 4.45
CA THR A 92 0.94 11.43 4.08
C THR A 92 2.00 11.88 5.07
N THR A 93 2.92 12.72 4.62
CA THR A 93 3.85 13.43 5.52
C THR A 93 3.17 14.58 6.28
N GLU A 94 2.02 15.06 5.81
CA GLU A 94 1.23 16.10 6.46
C GLU A 94 0.52 15.59 7.73
N VAL A 95 -0.20 16.49 8.39
CA VAL A 95 -1.12 16.13 9.48
C VAL A 95 -2.34 15.42 8.89
N ALA A 96 -2.77 14.33 9.51
CA ALA A 96 -3.98 13.61 9.08
C ALA A 96 -5.21 14.52 9.11
N LYS A 97 -5.96 14.54 8.02
CA LYS A 97 -7.18 15.35 7.89
C LYS A 97 -8.44 14.60 8.35
N ASN A 98 -8.41 13.27 8.28
CA ASN A 98 -9.55 12.40 8.61
C ASN A 98 -9.12 11.25 9.54
N ALA A 99 -10.08 10.65 10.23
CA ALA A 99 -9.82 9.55 11.18
C ALA A 99 -9.24 8.28 10.52
N ASN A 100 -9.45 8.08 9.23
CA ASN A 100 -8.89 6.95 8.48
C ASN A 100 -7.53 7.25 7.85
N ASP A 101 -7.04 8.48 7.94
CA ASP A 101 -5.79 8.88 7.34
C ASP A 101 -4.63 8.72 8.34
N LEU A 102 -3.46 8.42 7.82
CA LEU A 102 -2.23 8.37 8.58
C LEU A 102 -1.33 9.53 8.16
N GLY A 103 -1.24 10.54 9.00
CA GLY A 103 -0.34 11.67 8.84
C GLY A 103 0.89 11.52 9.73
N LEU A 104 2.07 11.67 9.15
CA LEU A 104 3.34 11.61 9.89
C LEU A 104 3.66 12.93 10.60
N ALA A 105 3.05 14.03 10.17
CA ALA A 105 3.27 15.39 10.67
C ALA A 105 4.76 15.79 10.66
N VAL A 106 5.44 15.47 9.56
CA VAL A 106 6.88 15.76 9.38
C VAL A 106 7.05 16.71 8.19
N ASP A 107 7.70 17.84 8.43
CA ASP A 107 8.13 18.74 7.38
C ASP A 107 9.47 18.26 6.81
N CYS A 108 9.47 17.82 5.56
CA CYS A 108 10.64 17.31 4.88
C CYS A 108 10.59 17.58 3.38
N ASP A 109 11.76 17.56 2.76
CA ASP A 109 11.87 17.59 1.31
C ASP A 109 11.18 16.39 0.67
N GLU A 110 10.58 16.58 -0.51
CA GLU A 110 9.84 15.54 -1.22
C GLU A 110 10.69 14.28 -1.52
N LEU A 111 11.98 14.44 -1.77
CA LEU A 111 12.88 13.30 -1.98
C LEU A 111 13.08 12.46 -0.72
N VAL A 112 13.09 13.12 0.43
CA VAL A 112 13.21 12.46 1.75
C VAL A 112 11.88 11.81 2.16
N SER A 113 10.76 12.35 1.72
CA SER A 113 9.43 11.84 2.05
C SER A 113 9.25 10.36 1.73
N SER A 114 9.87 9.88 0.64
CA SER A 114 9.83 8.47 0.25
C SER A 114 10.38 7.53 1.32
N LEU A 115 11.46 7.92 2.02
CA LEU A 115 12.06 7.14 3.09
C LEU A 115 11.16 7.10 4.34
N LEU A 116 10.43 8.17 4.60
CA LEU A 116 9.52 8.25 5.74
C LEU A 116 8.21 7.50 5.48
N LEU A 117 7.66 7.64 4.29
CA LEU A 117 6.39 7.04 3.90
C LEU A 117 6.45 5.52 3.74
N VAL A 118 7.63 4.92 3.57
CA VAL A 118 7.79 3.46 3.55
C VAL A 118 7.59 2.83 4.94
N ILE A 119 7.94 3.53 6.01
CA ILE A 119 7.92 3.00 7.37
C ILE A 119 6.53 2.50 7.82
N PRO A 120 5.44 3.29 7.68
CA PRO A 120 4.10 2.82 8.01
C PRO A 120 3.71 1.53 7.31
N PHE A 121 4.11 1.38 6.07
CA PHE A 121 3.79 0.20 5.27
C PHE A 121 4.59 -1.04 5.69
N GLN A 122 5.84 -0.87 6.07
CA GLN A 122 6.65 -1.96 6.66
C GLN A 122 6.03 -2.44 7.98
N ILE A 123 5.63 -1.50 8.85
CA ILE A 123 4.96 -1.82 10.11
C ILE A 123 3.62 -2.53 9.85
N LEU A 124 2.83 -2.02 8.91
CA LEU A 124 1.54 -2.60 8.53
C LEU A 124 1.71 -4.03 8.03
N SER A 125 2.62 -4.26 7.09
CA SER A 125 2.90 -5.59 6.53
C SER A 125 3.31 -6.58 7.61
N TYR A 126 4.20 -6.18 8.52
CA TYR A 126 4.62 -7.00 9.65
C TYR A 126 3.45 -7.35 10.58
N LYS A 127 2.64 -6.34 10.97
CA LYS A 127 1.49 -6.55 11.86
C LYS A 127 0.44 -7.47 11.24
N ILE A 128 0.16 -7.31 9.95
CA ILE A 128 -0.78 -8.18 9.24
C ILE A 128 -0.23 -9.60 9.16
N ALA A 129 1.03 -9.80 8.80
CA ALA A 129 1.66 -11.12 8.76
C ALA A 129 1.56 -11.81 10.12
N LYS A 130 1.90 -11.09 11.20
CA LYS A 130 1.79 -11.60 12.56
C LYS A 130 0.35 -11.97 12.96
N SER A 131 -0.63 -11.13 12.61
CA SER A 131 -2.05 -11.41 12.89
C SER A 131 -2.58 -12.63 12.15
N LYS A 132 -1.98 -12.98 11.00
CA LYS A 132 -2.28 -14.19 10.22
C LYS A 132 -1.50 -15.43 10.69
N GLY A 133 -0.70 -15.31 11.73
CA GLY A 133 0.13 -16.42 12.23
C GLY A 133 1.29 -16.78 11.30
N ILE A 134 1.69 -15.88 10.40
CA ILE A 134 2.83 -16.12 9.51
C ILE A 134 4.12 -15.90 10.30
N ASP A 135 4.92 -16.96 10.41
CA ASP A 135 6.26 -16.88 10.97
C ASP A 135 7.24 -16.39 9.88
N LEU A 136 7.68 -15.16 10.01
CA LEU A 136 8.59 -14.52 9.06
C LEU A 136 10.05 -14.97 9.23
N SER A 137 10.39 -15.68 10.32
CA SER A 137 11.70 -16.28 10.50
C SER A 137 11.88 -17.58 9.70
N GLN A 138 10.77 -18.20 9.30
CA GLN A 138 10.77 -19.42 8.51
C GLN A 138 10.71 -19.10 7.01
N ARG A 139 11.71 -19.54 6.29
CA ARG A 139 11.70 -19.49 4.84
C ARG A 139 10.64 -20.46 4.29
N ILE A 140 10.06 -20.06 3.17
CA ILE A 140 9.32 -20.93 2.26
C ILE A 140 10.15 -21.09 0.99
N PHE A 141 10.05 -22.23 0.33
CA PHE A 141 10.85 -22.53 -0.86
C PHE A 141 12.36 -22.39 -0.60
N ASP A 142 12.86 -23.11 0.42
CA ASP A 142 14.24 -23.00 0.89
C ASP A 142 15.29 -23.29 -0.18
N ASP A 143 14.96 -24.15 -1.13
CA ASP A 143 15.80 -24.57 -2.24
C ASP A 143 15.75 -23.64 -3.47
N PHE A 144 14.83 -22.66 -3.50
CA PHE A 144 14.59 -21.79 -4.64
C PHE A 144 15.86 -21.11 -5.16
N ASP A 145 16.63 -20.49 -4.25
CA ASP A 145 17.85 -19.78 -4.62
C ASP A 145 18.92 -20.72 -5.19
N HIS A 146 18.99 -21.94 -4.65
CA HIS A 146 19.95 -22.96 -5.10
C HIS A 146 19.57 -23.55 -6.47
N VAL A 147 18.29 -23.92 -6.63
CA VAL A 147 17.79 -24.53 -7.88
C VAL A 147 17.81 -23.56 -9.05
N LEU A 148 17.37 -22.32 -8.80
CA LEU A 148 17.23 -21.31 -9.86
C LEU A 148 18.45 -20.39 -9.99
N LYS A 149 19.47 -20.56 -9.14
CA LYS A 149 20.67 -19.69 -9.13
C LYS A 149 20.33 -18.20 -9.09
N SER A 150 19.28 -17.85 -8.29
CA SER A 150 18.74 -16.50 -8.24
C SER A 150 19.58 -15.54 -7.41
N LYS A 151 20.46 -16.08 -6.56
CA LYS A 151 21.46 -15.34 -5.78
C LYS A 151 22.80 -16.01 -5.99
N VAL A 152 23.62 -15.42 -6.83
CA VAL A 152 25.01 -15.85 -7.08
C VAL A 152 25.94 -14.89 -6.35
#